data_23e3712fa940073f4ae9fabe38560e42
#
_entry.id   23e3712fa940073f4ae9fabe38560e42
#
_cell.length_a   1.000
_cell.length_b   1.000
_cell.length_c   1.000
_cell.angle_alpha   90.00
_cell.angle_beta   90.00
_cell.angle_gamma   90.00
#
_symmetry.space_group_name_H-M   'P 1'
#
loop_
_entity.id
_entity.type
_entity.pdbx_description
1 polymer ?
#
loop_
_entity_poly.entity_id
_entity_poly.type
_entity_poly.pdbx_seq_one_letter_code
_entity_poly.pdbx_strand_id
1 'polypeptide(L)'
;ILEKARAVSGLPILSDVHEKAEVAAAAQVLDIIQIPAFLCRQTDLVQAAAATGRCVNLKKGQFLSPYEMRNVLEKAEKTGNPHILLTERGTMFGYNNLIVDFRSFAIMKSFGKPVVFDVTHSVQTPGGQGDRSGGDSGFVPLLARAGAAAEVDGFFFEVHENPEKALSDGANALELKKFPRIVEDIIRLRNALRGKK
;
A
#
# COMPACT_ATOMS: atom_id res chain seq x y z
N ILE A 1 -16.11 -13.47 -5.21
CA ILE A 1 -16.24 -12.04 -5.54
C ILE A 1 -15.00 -11.59 -6.33
N LEU A 2 -13.78 -11.72 -5.80
CA LEU A 2 -12.53 -11.25 -6.42
C LEU A 2 -12.27 -11.86 -7.80
N GLU A 3 -12.51 -13.15 -7.96
CA GLU A 3 -12.39 -13.84 -9.25
C GLU A 3 -13.35 -13.24 -10.30
N LYS A 4 -14.59 -12.95 -9.90
CA LYS A 4 -15.56 -12.28 -10.77
C LYS A 4 -15.11 -10.84 -11.10
N ALA A 5 -14.56 -10.12 -10.13
CA ALA A 5 -14.04 -8.77 -10.35
C ALA A 5 -12.90 -8.78 -11.38
N ARG A 6 -11.96 -9.74 -11.27
CA ARG A 6 -10.88 -9.93 -12.25
C ARG A 6 -11.42 -10.23 -13.65
N ALA A 7 -12.39 -11.13 -13.75
CA ALA A 7 -12.97 -11.51 -15.03
C ALA A 7 -13.68 -10.33 -15.74
N VAL A 8 -14.33 -9.45 -14.96
CA VAL A 8 -15.05 -8.29 -15.49
C VAL A 8 -14.12 -7.13 -15.83
N SER A 9 -13.12 -6.86 -14.97
CA SER A 9 -12.22 -5.72 -15.15
C SER A 9 -11.06 -5.99 -16.10
N GLY A 10 -10.64 -7.24 -16.22
CA GLY A 10 -9.40 -7.62 -16.89
C GLY A 10 -8.12 -7.16 -16.17
N LEU A 11 -8.25 -6.63 -14.95
CA LEU A 11 -7.12 -6.11 -14.16
C LEU A 11 -6.61 -7.15 -13.18
N PRO A 12 -5.31 -7.09 -12.82
CA PRO A 12 -4.76 -7.88 -11.72
C PRO A 12 -5.48 -7.59 -10.41
N ILE A 13 -5.66 -8.63 -9.59
CA ILE A 13 -6.32 -8.53 -8.30
C ILE A 13 -5.31 -8.61 -7.17
N LEU A 14 -5.40 -7.64 -6.26
CA LEU A 14 -4.66 -7.61 -5.00
C LEU A 14 -5.65 -7.69 -3.83
N SER A 15 -5.32 -8.47 -2.81
CA SER A 15 -6.05 -8.48 -1.53
C SER A 15 -5.14 -8.90 -0.39
N ASP A 16 -5.56 -8.54 0.83
CA ASP A 16 -4.90 -8.95 2.07
C ASP A 16 -5.12 -10.42 2.39
N VAL A 17 -4.14 -11.01 3.09
CA VAL A 17 -4.29 -12.23 3.87
C VAL A 17 -3.92 -11.92 5.32
N HIS A 18 -4.66 -12.49 6.27
CA HIS A 18 -4.48 -12.23 7.69
C HIS A 18 -3.94 -13.45 8.45
N GLU A 19 -4.21 -14.63 7.94
CA GLU A 19 -3.79 -15.88 8.52
C GLU A 19 -3.11 -16.79 7.49
N LYS A 20 -2.17 -17.61 7.97
CA LYS A 20 -1.44 -18.54 7.12
C LYS A 20 -2.37 -19.54 6.41
N ALA A 21 -3.48 -19.91 7.05
CA ALA A 21 -4.46 -20.84 6.48
C ALA A 21 -5.16 -20.29 5.22
N GLU A 22 -5.26 -18.97 5.08
CA GLU A 22 -5.91 -18.31 3.93
C GLU A 22 -5.04 -18.31 2.68
N VAL A 23 -3.72 -18.36 2.86
CA VAL A 23 -2.74 -18.10 1.78
C VAL A 23 -2.92 -19.04 0.58
N ALA A 24 -3.13 -20.33 0.81
CA ALA A 24 -3.25 -21.29 -0.27
C ALA A 24 -4.48 -21.04 -1.16
N ALA A 25 -5.62 -20.70 -0.55
CA ALA A 25 -6.85 -20.35 -1.27
C ALA A 25 -6.73 -18.99 -1.97
N ALA A 26 -6.13 -18.00 -1.29
CA ALA A 26 -5.88 -16.68 -1.84
C ALA A 26 -4.99 -16.73 -3.09
N ALA A 27 -3.93 -17.54 -3.07
CA ALA A 27 -3.00 -17.69 -4.19
C ALA A 27 -3.64 -18.25 -5.47
N GLN A 28 -4.78 -18.92 -5.39
CA GLN A 28 -5.50 -19.41 -6.57
C GLN A 28 -6.20 -18.26 -7.32
N VAL A 29 -6.58 -17.21 -6.61
CA VAL A 29 -7.39 -16.10 -7.16
C VAL A 29 -6.57 -14.83 -7.32
N LEU A 30 -5.69 -14.52 -6.36
CA LEU A 30 -4.95 -13.27 -6.34
C LEU A 30 -3.74 -13.31 -7.28
N ASP A 31 -3.51 -12.21 -7.96
CA ASP A 31 -2.27 -11.96 -8.69
C ASP A 31 -1.20 -11.38 -7.76
N ILE A 32 -1.63 -10.60 -6.77
CA ILE A 32 -0.77 -10.00 -5.74
C ILE A 32 -1.37 -10.29 -4.36
N ILE A 33 -0.61 -10.97 -3.52
CA ILE A 33 -0.98 -11.21 -2.12
C ILE A 33 -0.42 -10.07 -1.28
N GLN A 34 -1.26 -9.37 -0.52
CA GLN A 34 -0.82 -8.31 0.36
C GLN A 34 -0.68 -8.80 1.80
N ILE A 35 0.44 -8.42 2.43
CA ILE A 35 0.62 -8.55 3.88
C ILE A 35 0.31 -7.19 4.51
N PRO A 36 -0.73 -7.12 5.35
CA PRO A 36 -1.11 -5.87 6.02
C PRO A 36 0.02 -5.30 6.89
N ALA A 37 -0.01 -3.98 7.10
CA ALA A 37 1.03 -3.27 7.85
C ALA A 37 1.22 -3.83 9.26
N PHE A 38 0.14 -4.12 9.99
CA PHE A 38 0.22 -4.69 11.34
C PHE A 38 0.84 -6.09 11.38
N LEU A 39 0.72 -6.87 10.31
CA LEU A 39 1.19 -8.25 10.23
C LEU A 39 2.54 -8.40 9.52
N CYS A 40 3.17 -7.31 9.10
CA CYS A 40 4.41 -7.36 8.31
C CYS A 40 5.58 -8.05 9.04
N ARG A 41 5.53 -8.17 10.36
CA ARG A 41 6.54 -8.89 11.16
C ARG A 41 6.25 -10.38 11.36
N GLN A 42 5.06 -10.85 11.01
CA GLN A 42 4.68 -12.27 11.13
C GLN A 42 5.46 -13.11 10.13
N THR A 43 6.54 -13.75 10.60
CA THR A 43 7.50 -14.45 9.73
C THR A 43 6.86 -15.59 8.95
N ASP A 44 6.04 -16.37 9.60
CA ASP A 44 5.36 -17.52 9.00
C ASP A 44 4.32 -17.11 7.95
N LEU A 45 3.58 -16.01 8.17
CA LEU A 45 2.64 -15.48 7.19
C LEU A 45 3.37 -14.93 5.96
N VAL A 46 4.42 -14.11 6.18
CA VAL A 46 5.24 -13.54 5.09
C VAL A 46 5.86 -14.64 4.23
N GLN A 47 6.44 -15.66 4.89
CA GLN A 47 7.06 -16.78 4.17
C GLN A 47 6.02 -17.65 3.46
N ALA A 48 4.86 -17.91 4.07
CA ALA A 48 3.80 -18.68 3.42
C ALA A 48 3.30 -17.95 2.15
N ALA A 49 3.04 -16.65 2.24
CA ALA A 49 2.63 -15.87 1.08
C ALA A 49 3.70 -15.88 -0.03
N ALA A 50 4.97 -15.64 0.32
CA ALA A 50 6.05 -15.61 -0.65
C ALA A 50 6.30 -16.99 -1.29
N ALA A 51 6.18 -18.09 -0.53
CA ALA A 51 6.35 -19.45 -1.03
C ALA A 51 5.32 -19.87 -2.10
N THR A 52 4.22 -19.12 -2.26
CA THR A 52 3.24 -19.37 -3.34
C THR A 52 3.78 -19.05 -4.74
N GLY A 53 4.88 -18.29 -4.85
CA GLY A 53 5.41 -17.74 -6.11
C GLY A 53 4.60 -16.55 -6.68
N ARG A 54 3.48 -16.18 -6.06
CA ARG A 54 2.73 -14.97 -6.42
C ARG A 54 3.52 -13.72 -6.07
N CYS A 55 3.20 -12.60 -6.72
CA CYS A 55 3.72 -11.32 -6.29
C CYS A 55 3.22 -11.02 -4.86
N VAL A 56 4.11 -10.57 -3.97
CA VAL A 56 3.75 -10.24 -2.59
C VAL A 56 4.01 -8.76 -2.34
N ASN A 57 2.98 -8.04 -1.90
CA ASN A 57 3.09 -6.66 -1.45
C ASN A 57 3.24 -6.62 0.07
N LEU A 58 4.38 -6.15 0.56
CA LEU A 58 4.69 -6.02 1.98
C LEU A 58 4.42 -4.58 2.42
N LYS A 59 3.30 -4.33 3.11
CA LYS A 59 3.01 -2.99 3.67
C LYS A 59 3.87 -2.75 4.90
N LYS A 60 4.58 -1.61 4.90
CA LYS A 60 5.41 -1.22 6.03
C LYS A 60 4.55 -0.95 7.26
N GLY A 61 4.85 -1.61 8.37
CA GLY A 61 4.24 -1.28 9.65
C GLY A 61 4.57 0.17 10.04
N GLN A 62 3.58 0.90 10.55
CA GLN A 62 3.77 2.27 11.00
C GLN A 62 4.74 2.40 12.19
N PHE A 63 5.04 1.29 12.86
CA PHE A 63 6.01 1.16 13.96
C PHE A 63 7.43 0.82 13.46
N LEU A 64 7.63 0.60 12.15
CA LEU A 64 8.93 0.31 11.56
C LEU A 64 9.54 1.53 10.89
N SER A 65 10.85 1.67 11.04
CA SER A 65 11.63 2.53 10.15
C SER A 65 11.73 1.92 8.74
N PRO A 66 12.00 2.72 7.69
CA PRO A 66 12.19 2.18 6.35
C PRO A 66 13.38 1.21 6.26
N TYR A 67 14.41 1.36 7.11
CA TYR A 67 15.56 0.45 7.16
C TYR A 67 15.18 -0.95 7.66
N GLU A 68 14.25 -1.04 8.62
CA GLU A 68 13.79 -2.32 9.16
C GLU A 68 12.97 -3.13 8.15
N MET A 69 12.44 -2.50 7.10
CA MET A 69 11.79 -3.21 6.01
C MET A 69 12.73 -4.16 5.27
N ARG A 70 14.06 -3.96 5.37
CA ARG A 70 15.05 -4.94 4.88
C ARG A 70 14.85 -6.30 5.53
N ASN A 71 14.64 -6.34 6.86
CA ASN A 71 14.41 -7.59 7.58
C ASN A 71 13.10 -8.28 7.16
N VAL A 72 12.07 -7.50 6.86
CA VAL A 72 10.79 -8.05 6.35
C VAL A 72 10.97 -8.63 4.95
N LEU A 73 11.65 -7.90 4.08
CA LEU A 73 11.98 -8.33 2.73
C LEU A 73 12.78 -9.65 2.72
N GLU A 74 13.82 -9.74 3.56
CA GLU A 74 14.65 -10.94 3.65
C GLU A 74 13.88 -12.21 4.03
N LYS A 75 12.82 -12.07 4.84
CA LYS A 75 11.94 -13.21 5.15
C LYS A 75 11.25 -13.76 3.90
N ALA A 76 10.77 -12.86 3.03
CA ALA A 76 10.15 -13.24 1.77
C ALA A 76 11.19 -13.78 0.78
N GLU A 77 12.35 -13.13 0.66
CA GLU A 77 13.43 -13.54 -0.26
C GLU A 77 14.00 -14.93 0.06
N LYS A 78 14.00 -15.34 1.34
CA LYS A 78 14.41 -16.71 1.75
C LYS A 78 13.59 -17.83 1.13
N THR A 79 12.41 -17.54 0.60
CA THR A 79 11.60 -18.53 -0.14
C THR A 79 12.03 -18.69 -1.60
N GLY A 80 12.94 -17.84 -2.09
CA GLY A 80 13.35 -17.80 -3.48
C GLY A 80 12.44 -16.96 -4.39
N ASN A 81 11.38 -16.34 -3.86
CA ASN A 81 10.46 -15.52 -4.64
C ASN A 81 11.05 -14.13 -4.96
N PRO A 82 11.29 -13.79 -6.25
CA PRO A 82 11.81 -12.47 -6.63
C PRO A 82 10.73 -11.38 -6.71
N HIS A 83 9.44 -11.74 -6.74
CA HIS A 83 8.32 -10.87 -7.03
C HIS A 83 7.77 -10.22 -5.74
N ILE A 84 8.51 -9.24 -5.23
CA ILE A 84 8.15 -8.54 -3.99
C ILE A 84 8.00 -7.06 -4.27
N LEU A 85 6.95 -6.45 -3.74
CA LEU A 85 6.71 -5.01 -3.67
C LEU A 85 6.82 -4.57 -2.20
N LEU A 86 7.28 -3.35 -1.97
CA LEU A 86 7.29 -2.71 -0.66
C LEU A 86 6.32 -1.52 -0.68
N THR A 87 5.50 -1.37 0.35
CA THR A 87 4.54 -0.25 0.42
C THR A 87 4.80 0.62 1.64
N GLU A 88 5.05 1.92 1.41
CA GLU A 88 5.06 2.96 2.43
C GLU A 88 3.62 3.41 2.71
N ARG A 89 3.26 3.59 4.00
CA ARG A 89 1.93 4.01 4.44
C ARG A 89 1.94 4.95 5.65
N GLY A 90 3.07 5.56 5.91
CA GLY A 90 3.29 6.43 7.06
C GLY A 90 3.91 5.70 8.26
N THR A 91 4.46 6.51 9.13
CA THR A 91 5.11 6.09 10.38
C THR A 91 4.47 6.86 11.54
N MET A 92 4.30 6.20 12.70
CA MET A 92 3.78 6.83 13.90
C MET A 92 4.66 8.00 14.35
N PHE A 93 4.03 9.13 14.61
CA PHE A 93 4.69 10.32 15.14
C PHE A 93 3.83 10.93 16.26
N GLY A 94 4.06 10.46 17.47
CA GLY A 94 3.20 10.73 18.62
C GLY A 94 1.96 9.83 18.64
N TYR A 95 0.95 10.22 19.46
CA TYR A 95 -0.32 9.50 19.54
C TYR A 95 -1.24 9.86 18.38
N ASN A 96 -1.91 8.86 17.85
CA ASN A 96 -2.97 9.00 16.83
C ASN A 96 -2.56 9.82 15.59
N ASN A 97 -1.27 9.84 15.26
CA ASN A 97 -0.76 10.62 14.14
C ASN A 97 0.24 9.84 13.31
N LEU A 98 0.18 10.02 11.99
CA LEU A 98 1.11 9.43 11.05
C LEU A 98 1.76 10.53 10.21
N ILE A 99 3.03 10.33 9.90
CA ILE A 99 3.76 11.15 8.92
C ILE A 99 4.41 10.25 7.86
N VAL A 100 4.65 10.82 6.69
CA VAL A 100 5.43 10.18 5.63
C VAL A 100 6.80 10.85 5.55
N ASP A 101 7.83 10.09 5.86
CA ASP A 101 9.20 10.50 5.54
C ASP A 101 9.50 10.16 4.08
N PHE A 102 9.56 11.16 3.21
CA PHE A 102 9.78 10.94 1.77
C PHE A 102 11.14 10.31 1.45
N ARG A 103 12.12 10.38 2.37
CA ARG A 103 13.39 9.65 2.25
C ARG A 103 13.17 8.13 2.30
N SER A 104 12.08 7.67 2.90
CA SER A 104 11.75 6.25 2.99
C SER A 104 11.65 5.58 1.61
N PHE A 105 11.19 6.30 0.60
CA PHE A 105 11.10 5.78 -0.76
C PHE A 105 12.48 5.44 -1.32
N ALA A 106 13.44 6.36 -1.21
CA ALA A 106 14.81 6.12 -1.67
C ALA A 106 15.49 4.99 -0.87
N ILE A 107 15.28 4.94 0.45
CA ILE A 107 15.81 3.90 1.33
C ILE A 107 15.28 2.53 0.91
N MET A 108 13.97 2.37 0.78
CA MET A 108 13.37 1.09 0.40
C MET A 108 13.70 0.68 -1.04
N LYS A 109 13.78 1.64 -1.98
CA LYS A 109 14.23 1.37 -3.36
C LYS A 109 15.67 0.84 -3.41
N SER A 110 16.53 1.26 -2.49
CA SER A 110 17.91 0.76 -2.42
C SER A 110 18.00 -0.75 -2.14
N PHE A 111 16.91 -1.38 -1.70
CA PHE A 111 16.82 -2.83 -1.53
C PHE A 111 16.57 -3.57 -2.85
N GLY A 112 16.45 -2.85 -3.98
CA GLY A 112 16.26 -3.43 -5.31
C GLY A 112 14.84 -3.93 -5.59
N LYS A 113 13.84 -3.42 -4.85
CA LYS A 113 12.43 -3.75 -5.06
C LYS A 113 11.60 -2.50 -5.42
N PRO A 114 10.54 -2.64 -6.22
CA PRO A 114 9.62 -1.55 -6.48
C PRO A 114 8.94 -1.09 -5.18
N VAL A 115 8.74 0.22 -5.07
CA VAL A 115 8.12 0.84 -3.89
C VAL A 115 6.80 1.50 -4.27
N VAL A 116 5.75 1.09 -3.58
CA VAL A 116 4.40 1.63 -3.69
C VAL A 116 4.16 2.64 -2.57
N PHE A 117 3.46 3.72 -2.86
CA PHE A 117 3.00 4.67 -1.87
C PHE A 117 1.50 4.53 -1.63
N ASP A 118 1.13 4.10 -0.44
CA ASP A 118 -0.25 4.10 0.03
C ASP A 118 -0.59 5.49 0.58
N VAL A 119 -1.21 6.29 -0.26
CA VAL A 119 -1.49 7.69 0.04
C VAL A 119 -2.62 7.82 1.06
N THR A 120 -3.66 7.01 0.91
CA THR A 120 -4.88 7.13 1.72
C THR A 120 -4.67 6.67 3.15
N HIS A 121 -3.95 5.58 3.37
CA HIS A 121 -3.63 5.15 4.73
C HIS A 121 -2.55 6.00 5.41
N SER A 122 -1.81 6.79 4.65
CA SER A 122 -0.83 7.74 5.21
C SER A 122 -1.46 8.95 5.90
N VAL A 123 -2.74 9.24 5.62
CA VAL A 123 -3.49 10.35 6.22
C VAL A 123 -4.46 9.89 7.32
N GLN A 124 -4.37 8.63 7.75
CA GLN A 124 -5.11 8.13 8.90
C GLN A 124 -4.65 8.79 10.19
N THR A 125 -5.60 8.94 11.12
CA THR A 125 -5.36 9.19 12.54
C THR A 125 -5.80 7.95 13.32
N PRO A 126 -4.89 6.97 13.54
CA PRO A 126 -5.24 5.69 14.13
C PRO A 126 -5.89 5.87 15.51
N GLY A 127 -7.09 5.29 15.72
CA GLY A 127 -7.84 5.45 16.96
C GLY A 127 -8.31 6.89 17.25
N GLY A 128 -8.23 7.82 16.30
CA GLY A 128 -8.56 9.23 16.49
C GLY A 128 -10.05 9.51 16.74
N GLN A 129 -10.92 8.53 16.51
CA GLN A 129 -12.35 8.60 16.80
C GLN A 129 -12.81 7.57 17.85
N GLY A 130 -11.89 7.12 18.71
CA GLY A 130 -12.17 6.16 19.77
C GLY A 130 -12.18 4.72 19.25
N ASP A 131 -13.34 4.23 18.83
CA ASP A 131 -13.55 2.85 18.35
C ASP A 131 -13.15 2.64 16.88
N ARG A 132 -12.82 3.72 16.16
CA ARG A 132 -12.43 3.68 14.75
C ARG A 132 -11.32 4.67 14.42
N SER A 133 -10.63 4.43 13.32
CA SER A 133 -9.64 5.36 12.78
C SER A 133 -10.32 6.60 12.21
N GLY A 134 -9.75 7.77 12.51
CA GLY A 134 -10.02 9.00 11.82
C GLY A 134 -9.07 9.18 10.62
N GLY A 135 -9.11 10.34 10.01
CA GLY A 135 -8.23 10.71 8.90
C GLY A 135 -8.63 12.03 8.26
N ASP A 136 -7.78 12.54 7.39
CA ASP A 136 -8.07 13.74 6.60
C ASP A 136 -7.73 13.50 5.12
N SER A 137 -8.74 13.03 4.37
CA SER A 137 -8.61 12.80 2.93
C SER A 137 -8.30 14.09 2.12
N GLY A 138 -8.42 15.27 2.72
CA GLY A 138 -8.04 16.54 2.11
C GLY A 138 -6.54 16.62 1.76
N PHE A 139 -5.68 15.87 2.46
CA PHE A 139 -4.25 15.80 2.15
C PHE A 139 -3.90 14.80 1.04
N VAL A 140 -4.80 13.94 0.61
CA VAL A 140 -4.54 12.92 -0.43
C VAL A 140 -4.01 13.54 -1.73
N PRO A 141 -4.60 14.63 -2.29
CA PRO A 141 -4.08 15.21 -3.53
C PRO A 141 -2.66 15.81 -3.37
N LEU A 142 -2.34 16.37 -2.21
CA LEU A 142 -1.01 16.89 -1.91
C LEU A 142 0.02 15.78 -1.87
N LEU A 143 -0.23 14.74 -1.09
CA LEU A 143 0.69 13.61 -0.92
C LEU A 143 0.85 12.81 -2.21
N ALA A 144 -0.23 12.64 -3.00
CA ALA A 144 -0.15 11.97 -4.30
C ALA A 144 0.82 12.69 -5.26
N ARG A 145 0.74 14.02 -5.34
CA ARG A 145 1.67 14.81 -6.14
C ARG A 145 3.10 14.73 -5.61
N ALA A 146 3.28 14.81 -4.30
CA ALA A 146 4.59 14.67 -3.68
C ALA A 146 5.21 13.28 -3.92
N GLY A 147 4.40 12.20 -3.84
CA GLY A 147 4.82 10.84 -4.18
C GLY A 147 5.21 10.71 -5.66
N ALA A 148 4.47 11.36 -6.57
CA ALA A 148 4.82 11.40 -7.98
C ALA A 148 6.17 12.10 -8.21
N ALA A 149 6.41 13.20 -7.50
CA ALA A 149 7.68 13.94 -7.56
C ALA A 149 8.84 13.14 -6.93
N ALA A 150 8.57 12.31 -5.92
CA ALA A 150 9.54 11.38 -5.34
C ALA A 150 9.75 10.12 -6.19
N GLU A 151 9.10 10.03 -7.36
CA GLU A 151 9.26 8.96 -8.34
C GLU A 151 8.96 7.56 -7.78
N VAL A 152 7.96 7.43 -6.87
CA VAL A 152 7.53 6.11 -6.40
C VAL A 152 7.10 5.22 -7.57
N ASP A 153 7.27 3.91 -7.48
CA ASP A 153 6.99 3.01 -8.61
C ASP A 153 5.49 2.78 -8.82
N GLY A 154 4.71 2.82 -7.75
CA GLY A 154 3.26 2.67 -7.79
C GLY A 154 2.56 3.48 -6.70
N PHE A 155 1.24 3.55 -6.82
CA PHE A 155 0.37 4.19 -5.83
C PHE A 155 -0.72 3.22 -5.41
N PHE A 156 -1.11 3.31 -4.15
CA PHE A 156 -2.26 2.64 -3.58
C PHE A 156 -3.25 3.71 -3.08
N PHE A 157 -4.52 3.57 -3.46
CA PHE A 157 -5.60 4.44 -3.01
C PHE A 157 -6.79 3.61 -2.57
N GLU A 158 -7.31 3.88 -1.40
CA GLU A 158 -8.64 3.46 -1.02
C GLU A 158 -9.65 4.48 -1.54
N VAL A 159 -10.60 4.01 -2.32
CA VAL A 159 -11.62 4.85 -2.95
C VAL A 159 -13.02 4.31 -2.65
N HIS A 160 -13.97 5.20 -2.44
CA HIS A 160 -15.36 4.83 -2.21
C HIS A 160 -16.31 5.82 -2.89
N GLU A 161 -17.45 5.36 -3.39
CA GLU A 161 -18.45 6.23 -4.00
C GLU A 161 -19.00 7.28 -3.03
N ASN A 162 -19.19 6.87 -1.78
CA ASN A 162 -19.60 7.73 -0.67
C ASN A 162 -18.81 7.36 0.59
N PRO A 163 -17.68 8.01 0.88
CA PRO A 163 -16.80 7.69 2.01
C PRO A 163 -17.50 7.68 3.37
N GLU A 164 -18.54 8.51 3.57
CA GLU A 164 -19.32 8.54 4.82
C GLU A 164 -20.09 7.24 5.09
N LYS A 165 -20.35 6.46 4.03
CA LYS A 165 -21.04 5.16 4.10
C LYS A 165 -20.09 3.97 4.04
N ALA A 166 -18.78 4.21 3.99
CA ALA A 166 -17.79 3.13 3.98
C ALA A 166 -17.86 2.34 5.30
N LEU A 167 -17.72 1.02 5.21
CA LEU A 167 -17.73 0.14 6.38
C LEU A 167 -16.49 0.32 7.25
N SER A 168 -15.36 0.70 6.64
CA SER A 168 -14.08 1.02 7.29
C SER A 168 -13.41 2.18 6.57
N ASP A 169 -12.49 2.85 7.23
CA ASP A 169 -11.56 3.84 6.65
C ASP A 169 -12.20 5.01 5.88
N GLY A 170 -13.50 5.27 6.06
CA GLY A 170 -14.22 6.32 5.37
C GLY A 170 -13.60 7.71 5.53
N ALA A 171 -13.00 8.00 6.69
CA ALA A 171 -12.39 9.32 6.96
C ALA A 171 -11.14 9.59 6.10
N ASN A 172 -10.42 8.56 5.67
CA ASN A 172 -9.26 8.68 4.80
C ASN A 172 -9.51 8.21 3.37
N ALA A 173 -10.63 7.53 3.11
CA ALA A 173 -10.98 7.10 1.76
C ALA A 173 -11.22 8.30 0.84
N LEU A 174 -10.73 8.18 -0.38
CA LEU A 174 -10.96 9.17 -1.43
C LEU A 174 -12.32 8.96 -2.07
N GLU A 175 -13.07 10.03 -2.26
CA GLU A 175 -14.31 9.97 -3.03
C GLU A 175 -14.00 9.63 -4.50
N LEU A 176 -14.65 8.57 -5.01
CA LEU A 176 -14.37 8.01 -6.35
C LEU A 176 -14.37 9.06 -7.45
N LYS A 177 -15.30 10.04 -7.39
CA LYS A 177 -15.36 11.12 -8.41
C LYS A 177 -14.12 12.02 -8.47
N LYS A 178 -13.32 12.08 -7.40
CA LYS A 178 -12.08 12.87 -7.34
C LYS A 178 -10.87 12.10 -7.86
N PHE A 179 -10.95 10.77 -7.94
CA PHE A 179 -9.83 9.91 -8.27
C PHE A 179 -9.24 10.17 -9.67
N PRO A 180 -10.04 10.33 -10.76
CA PRO A 180 -9.49 10.58 -12.10
C PRO A 180 -8.57 11.79 -12.14
N ARG A 181 -8.94 12.89 -11.47
CA ARG A 181 -8.13 14.11 -11.43
C ARG A 181 -6.79 13.90 -10.75
N ILE A 182 -6.74 13.11 -9.69
CA ILE A 182 -5.49 12.77 -9.00
C ILE A 182 -4.58 11.94 -9.90
N VAL A 183 -5.15 10.97 -10.63
CA VAL A 183 -4.40 10.15 -11.59
C VAL A 183 -3.81 11.02 -12.71
N GLU A 184 -4.58 11.95 -13.26
CA GLU A 184 -4.09 12.91 -14.26
C GLU A 184 -2.91 13.75 -13.74
N ASP A 185 -3.02 14.27 -12.52
CA ASP A 185 -1.94 15.05 -11.89
C ASP A 185 -0.66 14.21 -11.69
N ILE A 186 -0.79 12.95 -11.25
CA ILE A 186 0.33 12.02 -11.13
C ILE A 186 0.98 11.77 -12.49
N ILE A 187 0.20 11.45 -13.51
CA ILE A 187 0.71 11.17 -14.87
C ILE A 187 1.44 12.39 -15.42
N ARG A 188 0.86 13.59 -15.29
CA ARG A 188 1.45 14.85 -15.76
C ARG A 188 2.80 15.11 -15.09
N LEU A 189 2.89 14.96 -13.77
CA LEU A 189 4.14 15.15 -13.03
C LEU A 189 5.21 14.14 -13.43
N ARG A 190 4.85 12.85 -13.53
CA ARG A 190 5.77 11.80 -13.96
C ARG A 190 6.29 12.02 -15.38
N ASN A 191 5.43 12.47 -16.30
CA ASN A 191 5.85 12.79 -17.65
C ASN A 191 6.82 13.98 -17.68
N ALA A 192 6.56 15.03 -16.90
CA ALA A 192 7.45 16.19 -16.80
C ALA A 192 8.84 15.80 -16.28
N LEU A 193 8.92 14.96 -15.24
CA LEU A 193 10.19 14.46 -14.71
C LEU A 193 10.98 13.60 -15.71
N ARG A 194 10.28 12.87 -16.59
CA ARG A 194 10.90 12.03 -17.61
C ARG A 194 11.23 12.80 -18.91
N GLY A 195 11.05 14.11 -18.95
CA GLY A 195 11.25 14.95 -20.12
C GLY A 195 10.28 14.63 -21.27
N LYS A 196 9.15 13.97 -21.00
CA LYS A 196 8.09 13.73 -21.97
C LYS A 196 7.11 14.89 -21.92
N LYS A 197 6.96 15.59 -23.07
CA LYS A 197 5.93 16.63 -23.25
C LYS A 197 4.55 16.02 -23.41
#